data_adf6b8e969c5a10f32a8f98c086fd64e
#
_entry.id   adf6b8e969c5a10f32a8f98c086fd64e
#
_cell.length_a   1.000
_cell.length_b   1.000
_cell.length_c   1.000
_cell.angle_alpha   90.00
_cell.angle_beta   90.00
_cell.angle_gamma   90.00
#
_symmetry.space_group_name_H-M   'P 1'
#
loop_
_entity.id
_entity.type
_entity.pdbx_description
1 polymer ?
#
loop_
_entity_poly.entity_id
_entity_poly.type
_entity_poly.pdbx_seq_one_letter_code
_entity_poly.pdbx_strand_id
1 'polypeptide(L)'
;MEKVYLPRTLTRIGRYEFYGCEKLQEIHFYGALREVGGGVFTGCRNIRSLTVHMGVDEESALRDFVTEINERVTVHVFIQSGQNRMQDERDTDSARTSLASSTFEEENGETETARVIFPEYYDEAVENTPARITVSNIHGAGQKYRYCFEGRKFRFDRYDKMFVYEKAEESVLMASKIAVTRLQYPKGLWESAKKEYEKFLMENLYEVLLGTLEDPETIKWIAGQYLTPEKNPLTADKMSGLITEISKKHLPELLGMFMEIQRKKFGVKKKKFDFDL
;
A
#
# COMPACT_ATOMS: atom_id res chain seq x y z
N MET A 1 -17.31 14.12 -7.11
CA MET A 1 -17.38 12.68 -6.81
C MET A 1 -16.01 12.27 -6.33
N GLU A 2 -15.91 11.73 -5.09
CA GLU A 2 -14.62 11.36 -4.49
C GLU A 2 -14.37 9.84 -4.56
N LYS A 3 -15.43 9.05 -4.55
CA LYS A 3 -15.40 7.59 -4.61
C LYS A 3 -16.30 7.06 -5.71
N VAL A 4 -15.85 6.01 -6.38
CA VAL A 4 -16.59 5.30 -7.44
C VAL A 4 -16.62 3.81 -7.13
N TYR A 5 -17.82 3.25 -7.18
CA TYR A 5 -18.05 1.80 -7.06
C TYR A 5 -18.58 1.30 -8.41
N LEU A 6 -17.76 0.54 -9.11
CA LEU A 6 -18.17 -0.05 -10.38
C LEU A 6 -18.97 -1.34 -10.14
N PRO A 7 -20.05 -1.57 -10.90
CA PRO A 7 -20.86 -2.78 -10.73
C PRO A 7 -20.06 -4.08 -10.94
N ARG A 8 -20.40 -5.15 -10.23
CA ARG A 8 -19.78 -6.48 -10.37
C ARG A 8 -19.86 -7.04 -11.79
N THR A 9 -20.94 -6.70 -12.50
CA THR A 9 -21.21 -7.17 -13.86
C THR A 9 -20.56 -6.32 -14.96
N LEU A 10 -19.89 -5.23 -14.59
CA LEU A 10 -19.28 -4.33 -15.57
C LEU A 10 -18.05 -5.01 -16.20
N THR A 11 -18.06 -5.16 -17.53
CA THR A 11 -16.99 -5.80 -18.28
C THR A 11 -16.10 -4.82 -19.03
N ARG A 12 -16.61 -3.59 -19.27
CA ARG A 12 -15.93 -2.59 -20.10
C ARG A 12 -16.20 -1.17 -19.62
N ILE A 13 -15.16 -0.31 -19.68
CA ILE A 13 -15.23 1.14 -19.52
C ILE A 13 -14.77 1.81 -20.83
N GLY A 14 -15.47 2.86 -21.24
CA GLY A 14 -15.17 3.63 -22.44
C GLY A 14 -13.89 4.47 -22.34
N ARG A 15 -13.52 5.12 -23.45
CA ARG A 15 -12.42 6.10 -23.45
C ARG A 15 -12.89 7.36 -22.71
N TYR A 16 -11.98 7.98 -21.94
CA TYR A 16 -12.22 9.26 -21.24
C TYR A 16 -13.42 9.27 -20.31
N GLU A 17 -13.89 8.11 -19.81
CA GLU A 17 -15.12 8.01 -18.99
C GLU A 17 -15.05 8.84 -17.70
N PHE A 18 -13.89 8.93 -17.07
CA PHE A 18 -13.66 9.76 -15.88
C PHE A 18 -12.79 10.99 -16.18
N TYR A 19 -12.80 11.48 -17.43
CA TYR A 19 -12.02 12.64 -17.81
C TYR A 19 -12.29 13.85 -16.90
N GLY A 20 -11.23 14.46 -16.34
CA GLY A 20 -11.34 15.66 -15.52
C GLY A 20 -12.01 15.46 -14.16
N CYS A 21 -12.17 14.22 -13.70
CA CYS A 21 -12.70 13.94 -12.36
C CYS A 21 -11.65 14.27 -11.27
N GLU A 22 -11.30 15.55 -11.11
CA GLU A 22 -10.22 16.02 -10.22
C GLU A 22 -10.41 15.63 -8.75
N LYS A 23 -11.64 15.43 -8.27
CA LYS A 23 -11.93 15.05 -6.88
C LYS A 23 -11.94 13.55 -6.64
N LEU A 24 -11.78 12.73 -7.69
CA LEU A 24 -11.82 11.27 -7.57
C LEU A 24 -10.58 10.78 -6.83
N GLN A 25 -10.79 10.04 -5.73
CA GLN A 25 -9.74 9.53 -4.85
C GLN A 25 -9.72 8.02 -4.77
N GLU A 26 -10.88 7.37 -4.83
CA GLU A 26 -11.02 5.94 -4.61
C GLU A 26 -11.89 5.30 -5.71
N ILE A 27 -11.44 4.15 -6.19
CA ILE A 27 -12.16 3.36 -7.20
C ILE A 27 -12.23 1.91 -6.74
N HIS A 28 -13.45 1.37 -6.70
CA HIS A 28 -13.72 -0.03 -6.41
C HIS A 28 -14.21 -0.72 -7.68
N PHE A 29 -13.63 -1.86 -8.03
CA PHE A 29 -13.96 -2.62 -9.21
C PHE A 29 -13.77 -4.13 -9.03
N TYR A 30 -14.26 -4.91 -9.98
CA TYR A 30 -14.28 -6.37 -9.93
C TYR A 30 -13.52 -6.98 -11.09
N GLY A 31 -13.07 -8.21 -10.94
CA GLY A 31 -12.36 -8.98 -11.94
C GLY A 31 -13.13 -9.24 -13.25
N ALA A 32 -14.45 -9.03 -13.26
CA ALA A 32 -15.24 -9.05 -14.49
C ALA A 32 -14.84 -7.95 -15.48
N LEU A 33 -14.35 -6.82 -14.97
CA LEU A 33 -13.87 -5.72 -15.80
C LEU A 33 -12.59 -6.13 -16.52
N ARG A 34 -12.65 -6.21 -17.84
CA ARG A 34 -11.56 -6.67 -18.71
C ARG A 34 -11.08 -5.64 -19.72
N GLU A 35 -11.90 -4.67 -20.05
CA GLU A 35 -11.58 -3.65 -21.05
C GLU A 35 -11.69 -2.26 -20.46
N VAL A 36 -10.61 -1.48 -20.58
CA VAL A 36 -10.55 -0.08 -20.17
C VAL A 36 -10.06 0.74 -21.36
N GLY A 37 -10.85 1.74 -21.73
CA GLY A 37 -10.50 2.65 -22.80
C GLY A 37 -9.35 3.58 -22.41
N GLY A 38 -8.52 3.96 -23.41
CA GLY A 38 -7.40 4.86 -23.14
C GLY A 38 -7.86 6.25 -22.66
N GLY A 39 -7.03 6.87 -21.82
CA GLY A 39 -7.29 8.19 -21.25
C GLY A 39 -8.41 8.22 -20.22
N VAL A 40 -8.80 7.06 -19.67
CA VAL A 40 -9.95 6.93 -18.77
C VAL A 40 -9.82 7.85 -17.54
N PHE A 41 -8.61 8.08 -17.03
CA PHE A 41 -8.34 8.94 -15.88
C PHE A 41 -7.60 10.24 -16.23
N THR A 42 -7.60 10.65 -17.49
CA THR A 42 -6.97 11.90 -17.89
C THR A 42 -7.52 13.09 -17.10
N GLY A 43 -6.64 13.80 -16.36
CA GLY A 43 -7.02 14.90 -15.47
C GLY A 43 -7.45 14.49 -14.07
N CYS A 44 -7.47 13.19 -13.72
CA CYS A 44 -7.74 12.69 -12.38
C CYS A 44 -6.46 12.62 -11.54
N ARG A 45 -6.05 13.73 -10.92
CA ARG A 45 -4.77 13.83 -10.21
C ARG A 45 -4.81 13.45 -8.73
N ASN A 46 -5.98 13.06 -8.21
CA ASN A 46 -6.17 12.78 -6.79
C ASN A 46 -6.50 11.33 -6.47
N ILE A 47 -6.40 10.41 -7.45
CA ILE A 47 -6.61 8.99 -7.20
C ILE A 47 -5.49 8.48 -6.30
N ARG A 48 -5.86 7.90 -5.13
CA ARG A 48 -4.93 7.41 -4.11
C ARG A 48 -5.16 5.95 -3.76
N SER A 49 -6.34 5.41 -4.07
CA SER A 49 -6.73 4.07 -3.70
C SER A 49 -7.50 3.37 -4.80
N LEU A 50 -7.12 2.13 -5.08
CA LEU A 50 -7.85 1.18 -5.91
C LEU A 50 -8.20 -0.03 -5.06
N THR A 51 -9.46 -0.44 -5.07
CA THR A 51 -9.90 -1.69 -4.46
C THR A 51 -10.36 -2.64 -5.57
N VAL A 52 -9.75 -3.81 -5.64
CA VAL A 52 -10.06 -4.81 -6.65
C VAL A 52 -10.51 -6.12 -6.01
N HIS A 53 -11.68 -6.59 -6.41
CA HIS A 53 -12.20 -7.92 -6.07
C HIS A 53 -11.98 -8.85 -7.26
N MET A 54 -11.10 -9.83 -7.12
CA MET A 54 -10.69 -10.73 -8.20
C MET A 54 -11.18 -12.16 -7.97
N GLY A 55 -11.31 -12.91 -9.06
CA GLY A 55 -11.45 -14.35 -8.99
C GLY A 55 -10.14 -15.07 -8.66
N VAL A 56 -10.19 -16.39 -8.54
CA VAL A 56 -9.01 -17.24 -8.22
C VAL A 56 -7.92 -17.14 -9.29
N ASP A 57 -8.29 -16.83 -10.54
CA ASP A 57 -7.37 -16.60 -11.65
C ASP A 57 -6.54 -15.31 -11.51
N GLU A 58 -6.93 -14.41 -10.61
CA GLU A 58 -6.25 -13.14 -10.31
C GLU A 58 -6.13 -12.19 -11.52
N GLU A 59 -6.96 -12.38 -12.53
CA GLU A 59 -7.03 -11.46 -13.67
C GLU A 59 -8.04 -10.34 -13.44
N SER A 60 -7.71 -9.14 -13.88
CA SER A 60 -8.57 -7.95 -13.81
C SER A 60 -8.07 -6.82 -14.72
N ALA A 61 -8.78 -5.70 -14.74
CA ALA A 61 -8.33 -4.46 -15.39
C ALA A 61 -7.29 -3.67 -14.57
N LEU A 62 -6.73 -4.24 -13.49
CA LEU A 62 -5.78 -3.54 -12.62
C LEU A 62 -4.59 -2.97 -13.40
N ARG A 63 -4.05 -3.74 -14.34
CA ARG A 63 -2.96 -3.26 -15.21
C ARG A 63 -3.33 -1.96 -15.92
N ASP A 64 -4.50 -1.95 -16.55
CA ASP A 64 -4.95 -0.80 -17.34
C ASP A 64 -5.11 0.43 -16.42
N PHE A 65 -5.66 0.24 -15.22
CA PHE A 65 -5.83 1.32 -14.26
C PHE A 65 -4.50 1.89 -13.78
N VAL A 66 -3.57 1.06 -13.32
CA VAL A 66 -2.30 1.56 -12.78
C VAL A 66 -1.40 2.15 -13.86
N THR A 67 -1.55 1.76 -15.15
CA THR A 67 -0.80 2.38 -16.24
C THR A 67 -1.32 3.76 -16.64
N GLU A 68 -2.58 4.07 -16.37
CA GLU A 68 -3.19 5.39 -16.61
C GLU A 68 -2.99 6.36 -15.42
N ILE A 69 -2.57 5.86 -14.25
CA ILE A 69 -2.36 6.66 -13.04
C ILE A 69 -0.87 6.81 -12.79
N ASN A 70 -0.34 8.02 -12.93
CA ASN A 70 1.08 8.31 -12.70
C ASN A 70 1.39 8.62 -11.23
N GLU A 71 0.39 9.10 -10.50
CA GLU A 71 0.48 9.39 -9.07
C GLU A 71 0.66 8.10 -8.25
N ARG A 72 1.10 8.28 -7.02
CA ARG A 72 1.16 7.17 -6.06
C ARG A 72 -0.21 6.64 -5.74
N VAL A 73 -0.41 5.33 -5.92
CA VAL A 73 -1.68 4.66 -5.64
C VAL A 73 -1.48 3.40 -4.81
N THR A 74 -2.32 3.22 -3.79
CA THR A 74 -2.40 1.97 -3.01
C THR A 74 -3.47 1.08 -3.61
N VAL A 75 -3.14 -0.19 -3.82
CA VAL A 75 -4.06 -1.20 -4.36
C VAL A 75 -4.37 -2.21 -3.26
N HIS A 76 -5.64 -2.31 -2.92
CA HIS A 76 -6.22 -3.30 -2.01
C HIS A 76 -6.79 -4.45 -2.82
N VAL A 77 -6.33 -5.66 -2.58
CA VAL A 77 -6.69 -6.85 -3.37
C VAL A 77 -7.49 -7.83 -2.51
N PHE A 78 -8.70 -8.11 -2.94
CA PHE A 78 -9.59 -9.11 -2.35
C PHE A 78 -9.76 -10.27 -3.34
N ILE A 79 -9.42 -11.49 -2.90
CA ILE A 79 -9.59 -12.68 -3.74
C ILE A 79 -10.73 -13.50 -3.20
N GLN A 80 -11.75 -13.69 -4.02
CA GLN A 80 -12.92 -14.50 -3.68
C GLN A 80 -12.54 -15.99 -3.64
N SER A 81 -12.77 -16.62 -2.50
CA SER A 81 -12.69 -18.09 -2.39
C SER A 81 -13.85 -18.71 -3.19
N GLY A 82 -13.54 -19.66 -4.08
CA GLY A 82 -14.47 -20.19 -5.10
C GLY A 82 -15.75 -20.88 -4.64
N GLN A 83 -16.21 -20.69 -3.39
CA GLN A 83 -17.43 -21.32 -2.86
C GLN A 83 -18.74 -20.55 -3.16
N ASN A 84 -18.68 -19.29 -3.61
CA ASN A 84 -19.90 -18.49 -3.82
C ASN A 84 -20.37 -18.39 -5.28
N ARG A 85 -19.89 -19.24 -6.20
CA ARG A 85 -20.33 -19.21 -7.61
C ARG A 85 -21.77 -19.69 -7.87
N MET A 86 -22.46 -20.29 -6.89
CA MET A 86 -23.78 -20.90 -7.13
C MET A 86 -24.98 -20.15 -6.55
N GLN A 87 -24.82 -19.00 -5.91
CA GLN A 87 -25.94 -18.24 -5.33
C GLN A 87 -26.39 -17.03 -6.16
N ASP A 88 -25.58 -16.50 -7.07
CA ASP A 88 -25.90 -15.28 -7.82
C ASP A 88 -26.83 -15.45 -9.04
N GLU A 89 -27.22 -16.70 -9.39
CA GLU A 89 -28.11 -16.93 -10.57
C GLU A 89 -29.61 -16.90 -10.26
N ARG A 90 -30.02 -16.69 -9.00
CA ARG A 90 -31.46 -16.74 -8.63
C ARG A 90 -32.14 -15.40 -8.32
N ASP A 91 -31.42 -14.29 -8.26
CA ASP A 91 -31.97 -13.00 -7.84
C ASP A 91 -32.10 -11.95 -8.97
N THR A 92 -32.37 -12.37 -10.20
CA THR A 92 -32.53 -11.45 -11.33
C THR A 92 -33.89 -10.76 -11.42
N ASP A 93 -34.82 -10.94 -10.48
CA ASP A 93 -36.19 -10.41 -10.63
C ASP A 93 -36.63 -9.37 -9.59
N SER A 94 -35.74 -8.84 -8.74
CA SER A 94 -36.12 -7.82 -7.73
C SER A 94 -35.37 -6.50 -7.80
N ALA A 95 -34.64 -6.22 -8.88
CA ALA A 95 -33.86 -4.98 -9.00
C ALA A 95 -34.61 -3.83 -9.68
N ARG A 96 -35.79 -3.49 -9.19
CA ARG A 96 -36.44 -2.17 -9.43
C ARG A 96 -36.93 -1.63 -8.12
N THR A 97 -36.20 -0.71 -7.57
CA THR A 97 -36.50 0.24 -6.50
C THR A 97 -35.56 0.16 -5.32
N SER A 98 -34.47 0.89 -5.38
CA SER A 98 -33.99 1.77 -4.32
C SER A 98 -32.63 2.36 -4.67
N LEU A 99 -32.64 3.55 -5.23
CA LEU A 99 -31.53 4.50 -5.09
C LEU A 99 -31.57 4.99 -3.64
N ALA A 100 -30.88 4.32 -2.76
CA ALA A 100 -30.61 4.82 -1.42
C ALA A 100 -29.29 4.20 -0.93
N SER A 101 -28.29 5.08 -0.74
CA SER A 101 -27.18 4.95 0.21
C SER A 101 -27.17 3.63 1.00
N SER A 102 -26.61 2.56 0.46
CA SER A 102 -26.14 1.46 1.27
C SER A 102 -24.62 1.57 1.37
N THR A 103 -24.17 1.88 2.57
CA THR A 103 -22.84 1.66 3.07
C THR A 103 -22.37 0.29 2.59
N PHE A 104 -21.31 0.27 1.79
CA PHE A 104 -20.57 -0.95 1.42
C PHE A 104 -19.78 -1.42 2.64
N GLU A 105 -20.47 -1.74 3.71
CA GLU A 105 -19.89 -2.36 4.88
C GLU A 105 -19.91 -3.86 4.67
N GLU A 106 -18.71 -4.46 4.58
CA GLU A 106 -18.34 -5.84 4.97
C GLU A 106 -19.36 -6.98 4.75
N GLU A 107 -20.11 -6.98 3.67
CA GLU A 107 -21.20 -7.94 3.46
C GLU A 107 -20.76 -9.30 2.91
N ASN A 108 -19.55 -9.80 3.03
CA ASN A 108 -19.30 -11.21 2.64
C ASN A 108 -18.08 -11.87 3.28
N GLY A 109 -17.52 -11.40 4.36
CA GLY A 109 -16.38 -12.10 5.00
C GLY A 109 -15.14 -12.18 4.08
N GLU A 110 -15.06 -11.33 3.07
CA GLU A 110 -13.90 -11.23 2.20
C GLU A 110 -12.77 -10.54 2.96
N THR A 111 -11.63 -11.22 3.09
CA THR A 111 -10.45 -10.65 3.74
C THR A 111 -9.53 -10.06 2.68
N GLU A 112 -8.99 -8.88 2.92
CA GLU A 112 -7.94 -8.31 2.09
C GLU A 112 -6.75 -9.28 2.03
N THR A 113 -6.46 -9.81 0.85
CA THR A 113 -5.45 -10.86 0.67
C THR A 113 -4.08 -10.29 0.32
N ALA A 114 -4.05 -9.11 -0.30
CA ALA A 114 -2.81 -8.41 -0.63
C ALA A 114 -3.04 -6.90 -0.65
N ARG A 115 -1.97 -6.18 -0.34
CA ARG A 115 -1.88 -4.73 -0.52
C ARG A 115 -0.55 -4.40 -1.16
N VAL A 116 -0.56 -3.54 -2.17
CA VAL A 116 0.65 -3.07 -2.84
C VAL A 116 0.57 -1.58 -3.11
N ILE A 117 1.70 -0.91 -3.15
CA ILE A 117 1.80 0.51 -3.45
C ILE A 117 2.52 0.67 -4.79
N PHE A 118 1.89 1.33 -5.75
CA PHE A 118 2.55 1.78 -6.96
C PHE A 118 3.06 3.19 -6.72
N PRO A 119 4.38 3.40 -6.68
CA PRO A 119 4.98 4.73 -6.50
C PRO A 119 4.61 5.68 -7.64
N GLU A 120 4.74 6.96 -7.40
CA GLU A 120 4.58 7.97 -8.45
C GLU A 120 5.78 7.96 -9.39
N TYR A 121 5.55 8.47 -10.59
CA TYR A 121 6.59 8.81 -11.54
C TYR A 121 6.11 9.97 -12.42
N TYR A 122 7.03 10.70 -12.98
CA TYR A 122 6.70 11.72 -13.97
C TYR A 122 7.67 11.66 -15.14
N ASP A 123 7.16 12.07 -16.29
CA ASP A 123 7.90 12.14 -17.55
C ASP A 123 8.22 13.60 -17.84
N GLU A 124 9.49 13.92 -17.98
CA GLU A 124 9.97 15.22 -18.34
C GLU A 124 10.46 15.20 -19.78
N ALA A 125 9.75 15.89 -20.66
CA ALA A 125 10.16 16.07 -22.06
C ALA A 125 11.12 17.26 -22.17
N VAL A 126 12.38 16.98 -22.50
CA VAL A 126 13.42 18.01 -22.72
C VAL A 126 13.73 18.10 -24.20
N GLU A 127 13.54 19.29 -24.78
CA GLU A 127 13.96 19.54 -26.16
C GLU A 127 15.47 19.82 -26.21
N ASN A 128 16.21 18.99 -26.90
CA ASN A 128 17.65 19.13 -27.05
C ASN A 128 17.95 19.95 -28.34
N THR A 129 18.34 21.21 -28.15
CA THR A 129 18.76 22.10 -29.24
C THR A 129 20.28 21.96 -29.49
N PRO A 130 20.79 21.97 -30.74
CA PRO A 130 20.13 22.40 -31.99
C PRO A 130 19.39 21.31 -32.76
N ALA A 131 19.46 20.03 -32.34
CA ALA A 131 18.95 18.89 -33.11
C ALA A 131 17.42 18.78 -33.10
N ARG A 132 16.70 19.55 -32.25
CA ARG A 132 15.24 19.46 -32.03
C ARG A 132 14.75 18.04 -31.72
N ILE A 133 15.56 17.28 -30.98
CA ILE A 133 15.20 15.95 -30.52
C ILE A 133 14.58 16.11 -29.13
N THR A 134 13.35 15.65 -28.97
CA THR A 134 12.72 15.57 -27.66
C THR A 134 13.20 14.29 -26.97
N VAL A 135 13.84 14.44 -25.82
CA VAL A 135 14.23 13.32 -24.95
C VAL A 135 13.27 13.28 -23.78
N SER A 136 12.68 12.13 -23.55
CA SER A 136 11.82 11.87 -22.40
C SER A 136 12.67 11.30 -21.27
N ASN A 137 12.71 12.00 -20.14
CA ASN A 137 13.37 11.55 -18.93
C ASN A 137 12.31 11.15 -17.92
N ILE A 138 12.35 9.89 -17.52
CA ILE A 138 11.43 9.36 -16.52
C ILE A 138 12.09 9.44 -15.15
N HIS A 139 11.40 10.09 -14.22
CA HIS A 139 11.83 10.27 -12.84
C HIS A 139 10.96 9.44 -11.89
N GLY A 140 11.60 8.80 -10.92
CA GLY A 140 10.97 7.93 -9.92
C GLY A 140 10.88 6.47 -10.36
N ALA A 141 10.83 5.58 -9.38
CA ALA A 141 10.77 4.14 -9.60
C ALA A 141 9.41 3.65 -10.12
N GLY A 142 8.38 4.48 -10.00
CA GLY A 142 6.98 4.10 -10.20
C GLY A 142 6.65 3.51 -11.56
N GLN A 143 7.28 3.97 -12.65
CA GLN A 143 7.04 3.40 -13.97
C GLN A 143 7.41 1.91 -14.02
N LYS A 144 8.52 1.51 -13.38
CA LYS A 144 8.99 0.11 -13.39
C LYS A 144 7.99 -0.83 -12.73
N TYR A 145 7.33 -0.37 -11.66
CA TYR A 145 6.30 -1.14 -10.95
C TYR A 145 5.06 -1.41 -11.83
N ARG A 146 4.73 -0.52 -12.78
CA ARG A 146 3.55 -0.66 -13.65
C ARG A 146 3.69 -1.77 -14.69
N TYR A 147 4.90 -2.31 -14.86
CA TYR A 147 5.18 -3.44 -15.75
C TYR A 147 5.23 -4.81 -15.03
N CYS A 148 4.87 -4.87 -13.74
CA CYS A 148 4.87 -6.11 -12.96
C CYS A 148 3.66 -7.01 -13.26
N PHE A 149 3.29 -7.13 -14.53
CA PHE A 149 2.19 -7.96 -15.01
C PHE A 149 2.64 -9.01 -16.03
N GLU A 150 1.88 -10.09 -16.10
CA GLU A 150 1.94 -11.07 -17.18
C GLU A 150 0.54 -11.17 -17.81
N GLY A 151 0.36 -10.60 -18.98
CA GLY A 151 -0.98 -10.33 -19.50
C GLY A 151 -1.73 -9.39 -18.57
N ARG A 152 -2.83 -9.86 -17.97
CA ARG A 152 -3.65 -9.12 -17.00
C ARG A 152 -3.43 -9.57 -15.55
N LYS A 153 -2.60 -10.59 -15.36
CA LYS A 153 -2.28 -11.12 -14.04
C LYS A 153 -1.15 -10.34 -13.39
N PHE A 154 -1.37 -9.84 -12.17
CA PHE A 154 -0.33 -9.18 -11.39
C PHE A 154 0.71 -10.20 -10.88
N ARG A 155 2.00 -9.87 -10.99
CA ARG A 155 3.12 -10.72 -10.62
C ARG A 155 3.86 -10.18 -9.42
N PHE A 156 3.55 -10.70 -8.24
CA PHE A 156 4.20 -10.30 -6.98
C PHE A 156 5.72 -10.48 -7.03
N ASP A 157 6.20 -11.56 -7.63
CA ASP A 157 7.64 -11.82 -7.76
C ASP A 157 8.38 -10.77 -8.60
N ARG A 158 7.73 -10.21 -9.63
CA ARG A 158 8.27 -9.10 -10.42
C ARG A 158 8.21 -7.79 -9.64
N TYR A 159 7.10 -7.56 -8.92
CA TYR A 159 6.91 -6.37 -8.10
C TYR A 159 7.98 -6.27 -7.00
N ASP A 160 8.21 -7.35 -6.26
CA ASP A 160 9.18 -7.36 -5.16
C ASP A 160 10.62 -7.15 -5.67
N LYS A 161 10.95 -7.56 -6.91
CA LYS A 161 12.26 -7.29 -7.54
C LYS A 161 12.48 -5.80 -7.85
N MET A 162 11.42 -5.00 -7.99
CA MET A 162 11.54 -3.56 -8.27
C MET A 162 12.01 -2.77 -7.04
N PHE A 163 11.99 -3.36 -5.86
CA PHE A 163 12.40 -2.71 -4.62
C PHE A 163 13.85 -2.21 -4.63
N VAL A 164 14.71 -2.83 -5.42
CA VAL A 164 16.10 -2.34 -5.61
C VAL A 164 16.14 -0.93 -6.20
N TYR A 165 15.25 -0.62 -7.14
CA TYR A 165 15.14 0.72 -7.74
C TYR A 165 14.52 1.71 -6.77
N GLU A 166 13.50 1.29 -6.02
CA GLU A 166 12.86 2.12 -5.00
C GLU A 166 13.87 2.61 -3.96
N LYS A 167 14.71 1.72 -3.45
CA LYS A 167 15.78 2.08 -2.49
C LYS A 167 16.83 3.04 -3.07
N ALA A 168 17.04 3.01 -4.39
CA ALA A 168 18.05 3.82 -5.06
C ALA A 168 17.53 5.19 -5.50
N GLU A 169 16.25 5.29 -5.85
CA GLU A 169 15.66 6.45 -6.51
C GLU A 169 14.74 7.25 -5.59
N GLU A 170 14.22 6.62 -4.50
CA GLU A 170 13.23 7.22 -3.63
C GLU A 170 13.73 7.45 -2.19
N SER A 171 12.94 8.19 -1.42
CA SER A 171 13.24 8.40 0.00
C SER A 171 13.10 7.14 0.84
N VAL A 172 13.85 7.09 1.95
CA VAL A 172 13.72 5.99 2.94
C VAL A 172 12.28 5.78 3.38
N LEU A 173 11.52 6.87 3.59
CA LEU A 173 10.13 6.78 4.03
C LEU A 173 9.22 6.16 2.95
N MET A 174 9.46 6.47 1.68
CA MET A 174 8.68 5.91 0.59
C MET A 174 8.96 4.42 0.41
N ALA A 175 10.24 4.04 0.34
CA ALA A 175 10.66 2.65 0.28
C ALA A 175 10.13 1.84 1.50
N SER A 176 10.13 2.45 2.70
CA SER A 176 9.61 1.82 3.91
C SER A 176 8.12 1.53 3.83
N LYS A 177 7.31 2.39 3.22
CA LYS A 177 5.88 2.15 3.03
C LYS A 177 5.64 0.89 2.19
N ILE A 178 6.41 0.71 1.13
CA ILE A 178 6.34 -0.51 0.30
C ILE A 178 6.75 -1.72 1.13
N ALA A 179 7.89 -1.67 1.82
CA ALA A 179 8.40 -2.78 2.62
C ALA A 179 7.42 -3.21 3.71
N VAL A 180 6.89 -2.24 4.48
CA VAL A 180 5.90 -2.51 5.54
C VAL A 180 4.63 -3.11 4.95
N THR A 181 4.09 -2.52 3.88
CA THR A 181 2.87 -3.00 3.24
C THR A 181 3.02 -4.44 2.73
N ARG A 182 4.16 -4.77 2.11
CA ARG A 182 4.42 -6.13 1.62
C ARG A 182 4.62 -7.14 2.76
N LEU A 183 5.18 -6.71 3.89
CA LEU A 183 5.33 -7.57 5.07
C LEU A 183 4.02 -7.76 5.85
N GLN A 184 3.14 -6.77 5.85
CA GLN A 184 1.80 -6.88 6.45
C GLN A 184 0.87 -7.76 5.61
N TYR A 185 0.98 -7.70 4.28
CA TYR A 185 0.14 -8.41 3.32
C TYR A 185 1.00 -9.31 2.41
N PRO A 186 1.55 -10.42 2.94
CA PRO A 186 2.64 -11.17 2.31
C PRO A 186 2.21 -12.13 1.20
N LYS A 187 1.04 -11.93 0.56
CA LYS A 187 0.64 -12.78 -0.55
C LYS A 187 1.71 -12.85 -1.63
N GLY A 188 2.11 -14.05 -2.02
CA GLY A 188 3.13 -14.28 -3.04
C GLY A 188 4.52 -13.73 -2.69
N LEU A 189 4.77 -13.36 -1.42
CA LEU A 189 6.05 -12.85 -0.96
C LEU A 189 7.04 -14.01 -0.75
N TRP A 190 8.11 -13.99 -1.52
CA TRP A 190 9.18 -14.99 -1.41
C TRP A 190 10.13 -14.65 -0.25
N GLU A 191 10.71 -15.67 0.36
CA GLU A 191 11.58 -15.51 1.53
C GLU A 191 12.79 -14.59 1.27
N SER A 192 13.31 -14.58 0.04
CA SER A 192 14.41 -13.67 -0.34
C SER A 192 13.98 -12.20 -0.31
N ALA A 193 12.82 -11.89 -0.87
CA ALA A 193 12.28 -10.53 -0.87
C ALA A 193 11.86 -10.09 0.55
N LYS A 194 11.29 -11.01 1.34
CA LYS A 194 10.95 -10.76 2.74
C LYS A 194 12.19 -10.35 3.53
N LYS A 195 13.29 -11.10 3.42
CA LYS A 195 14.56 -10.78 4.09
C LYS A 195 15.12 -9.42 3.66
N GLU A 196 14.95 -9.05 2.39
CA GLU A 196 15.38 -7.75 1.87
C GLU A 196 14.57 -6.60 2.47
N TYR A 197 13.25 -6.73 2.54
CA TYR A 197 12.36 -5.78 3.20
C TYR A 197 12.66 -5.63 4.69
N GLU A 198 12.80 -6.75 5.40
CA GLU A 198 13.12 -6.76 6.83
C GLU A 198 14.49 -6.11 7.10
N LYS A 199 15.51 -6.44 6.31
CA LYS A 199 16.83 -5.83 6.41
C LYS A 199 16.76 -4.32 6.24
N PHE A 200 16.08 -3.85 5.19
CA PHE A 200 15.93 -2.43 4.91
C PHE A 200 15.23 -1.69 6.06
N LEU A 201 14.14 -2.26 6.59
CA LEU A 201 13.43 -1.68 7.73
C LEU A 201 14.29 -1.64 8.99
N MET A 202 15.05 -2.68 9.28
CA MET A 202 15.93 -2.73 10.45
C MET A 202 17.06 -1.70 10.37
N GLU A 203 17.66 -1.51 9.19
CA GLU A 203 18.72 -0.53 8.96
C GLU A 203 18.23 0.91 9.14
N ASN A 204 16.95 1.18 8.79
CA ASN A 204 16.35 2.53 8.79
C ASN A 204 15.27 2.72 9.88
N LEU A 205 15.17 1.81 10.85
CA LEU A 205 14.01 1.70 11.76
C LEU A 205 13.69 3.01 12.51
N TYR A 206 14.70 3.75 12.94
CA TYR A 206 14.49 5.00 13.66
C TYR A 206 13.82 6.06 12.78
N GLU A 207 14.32 6.24 11.55
CA GLU A 207 13.78 7.19 10.58
C GLU A 207 12.35 6.80 10.15
N VAL A 208 12.13 5.50 9.94
CA VAL A 208 10.81 4.95 9.59
C VAL A 208 9.79 5.24 10.68
N LEU A 209 10.12 4.99 11.95
CA LEU A 209 9.23 5.26 13.07
C LEU A 209 8.90 6.74 13.21
N LEU A 210 9.90 7.63 13.07
CA LEU A 210 9.69 9.08 13.09
C LEU A 210 8.79 9.56 11.95
N GLY A 211 9.01 9.05 10.75
CA GLY A 211 8.25 9.45 9.57
C GLY A 211 6.84 8.85 9.49
N THR A 212 6.50 7.88 10.35
CA THR A 212 5.21 7.19 10.36
C THR A 212 4.34 7.56 11.55
N LEU A 213 4.71 8.57 12.34
CA LEU A 213 3.98 8.96 13.57
C LEU A 213 2.50 9.33 13.34
N GLU A 214 2.12 9.64 12.12
CA GLU A 214 0.73 9.95 11.73
C GLU A 214 -0.11 8.69 11.42
N ASP A 215 0.52 7.52 11.41
CA ASP A 215 -0.14 6.21 11.24
C ASP A 215 0.14 5.30 12.45
N PRO A 216 -0.63 5.43 13.54
CA PRO A 216 -0.42 4.66 14.76
C PRO A 216 -0.53 3.14 14.56
N GLU A 217 -1.36 2.68 13.66
CA GLU A 217 -1.55 1.25 13.43
C GLU A 217 -0.31 0.62 12.78
N THR A 218 0.26 1.30 11.79
CA THR A 218 1.54 0.88 11.20
C THR A 218 2.66 0.87 12.24
N ILE A 219 2.74 1.87 13.10
CA ILE A 219 3.75 1.91 14.19
C ILE A 219 3.55 0.76 15.18
N LYS A 220 2.33 0.49 15.62
CA LYS A 220 2.04 -0.64 16.53
C LYS A 220 2.47 -1.96 15.89
N TRP A 221 2.20 -2.13 14.61
CA TRP A 221 2.63 -3.32 13.89
C TRP A 221 4.17 -3.43 13.84
N ILE A 222 4.87 -2.36 13.43
CA ILE A 222 6.34 -2.33 13.38
C ILE A 222 6.92 -2.63 14.78
N ALA A 223 6.39 -1.99 15.81
CA ALA A 223 6.86 -2.16 17.17
C ALA A 223 6.68 -3.60 17.67
N GLY A 224 5.53 -4.22 17.38
CA GLY A 224 5.26 -5.62 17.72
C GLY A 224 6.20 -6.61 17.04
N GLN A 225 6.64 -6.32 15.80
CA GLN A 225 7.51 -7.21 15.04
C GLN A 225 9.01 -7.00 15.34
N TYR A 226 9.46 -5.76 15.54
CA TYR A 226 10.87 -5.40 15.51
C TYR A 226 11.41 -4.73 16.78
N LEU A 227 10.54 -4.29 17.72
CA LEU A 227 10.96 -3.67 18.97
C LEU A 227 10.85 -4.61 20.17
N THR A 228 10.89 -5.92 19.95
CA THR A 228 11.01 -6.88 21.07
C THR A 228 12.40 -6.76 21.74
N PRO A 229 12.53 -7.14 23.02
CA PRO A 229 13.82 -7.01 23.73
C PRO A 229 15.01 -7.64 22.98
N GLU A 230 14.75 -8.74 22.24
CA GLU A 230 15.79 -9.51 21.53
C GLU A 230 16.14 -8.90 20.16
N LYS A 231 15.15 -8.28 19.48
CA LYS A 231 15.33 -7.83 18.09
C LYS A 231 15.53 -6.31 17.96
N ASN A 232 15.15 -5.53 18.97
CA ASN A 232 15.16 -4.07 18.89
C ASN A 232 16.58 -3.52 18.64
N PRO A 233 16.87 -2.87 17.50
CA PRO A 233 18.20 -2.34 17.19
C PRO A 233 18.45 -0.94 17.75
N LEU A 234 17.39 -0.27 18.27
CA LEU A 234 17.50 1.12 18.72
C LEU A 234 18.35 1.23 19.97
N THR A 235 19.19 2.26 19.99
CA THR A 235 19.95 2.67 21.19
C THR A 235 19.05 3.40 22.19
N ALA A 236 19.52 3.56 23.43
CA ALA A 236 18.78 4.29 24.45
C ALA A 236 18.50 5.75 24.04
N ASP A 237 19.48 6.41 23.38
CA ASP A 237 19.35 7.78 22.92
C ASP A 237 18.30 7.91 21.81
N LYS A 238 18.32 7.02 20.79
CA LYS A 238 17.32 7.00 19.73
C LYS A 238 15.92 6.73 20.31
N MET A 239 15.80 5.81 21.26
CA MET A 239 14.52 5.53 21.92
C MET A 239 14.00 6.74 22.68
N SER A 240 14.87 7.44 23.42
CA SER A 240 14.49 8.66 24.15
C SER A 240 14.11 9.80 23.19
N GLY A 241 14.81 9.95 22.06
CA GLY A 241 14.47 10.89 21.01
C GLY A 241 13.08 10.64 20.41
N LEU A 242 12.79 9.38 20.10
CA LEU A 242 11.49 8.97 19.56
C LEU A 242 10.36 9.26 20.55
N ILE A 243 10.53 8.91 21.83
CA ILE A 243 9.56 9.22 22.88
C ILE A 243 9.30 10.73 23.01
N THR A 244 10.35 11.53 22.87
CA THR A 244 10.22 13.00 22.89
C THR A 244 9.37 13.49 21.71
N GLU A 245 9.59 13.00 20.51
CA GLU A 245 8.79 13.38 19.34
C GLU A 245 7.33 12.91 19.43
N ILE A 246 7.09 11.70 19.92
CA ILE A 246 5.73 11.18 20.21
C ILE A 246 5.01 12.07 21.22
N SER A 247 5.71 12.51 22.29
CA SER A 247 5.17 13.42 23.31
C SER A 247 4.79 14.79 22.73
N LYS A 248 5.64 15.36 21.85
CA LYS A 248 5.35 16.64 21.17
C LYS A 248 4.11 16.55 20.27
N LYS A 249 3.87 15.41 19.65
CA LYS A 249 2.69 15.17 18.79
C LYS A 249 1.43 14.81 19.57
N HIS A 250 1.49 14.77 20.92
CA HIS A 250 0.36 14.43 21.78
C HIS A 250 -0.31 13.08 21.45
N LEU A 251 0.49 12.03 21.29
CA LEU A 251 0.05 10.66 20.98
C LEU A 251 0.16 9.74 22.22
N PRO A 252 -0.77 9.82 23.21
CA PRO A 252 -0.61 9.19 24.52
C PRO A 252 -0.53 7.67 24.48
N GLU A 253 -1.23 7.05 23.56
CA GLU A 253 -1.22 5.58 23.40
C GLU A 253 0.15 5.09 22.94
N LEU A 254 0.71 5.72 21.91
CA LEU A 254 2.07 5.41 21.44
C LEU A 254 3.11 5.75 22.51
N LEU A 255 2.93 6.85 23.24
CA LEU A 255 3.84 7.25 24.31
C LEU A 255 3.94 6.17 25.38
N GLY A 256 2.79 5.68 25.88
CA GLY A 256 2.76 4.59 26.87
C GLY A 256 3.46 3.32 26.37
N MET A 257 3.18 2.93 25.14
CA MET A 257 3.79 1.76 24.49
C MET A 257 5.32 1.89 24.40
N PHE A 258 5.84 3.01 23.90
CA PHE A 258 7.28 3.21 23.72
C PHE A 258 8.03 3.37 25.05
N MET A 259 7.43 3.98 26.06
CA MET A 259 7.99 4.02 27.43
C MET A 259 8.11 2.61 28.01
N GLU A 260 7.14 1.73 27.77
CA GLU A 260 7.23 0.35 28.23
C GLU A 260 8.30 -0.45 27.49
N ILE A 261 8.41 -0.29 26.16
CA ILE A 261 9.48 -0.90 25.36
C ILE A 261 10.85 -0.44 25.87
N GLN A 262 11.01 0.86 26.14
CA GLN A 262 12.24 1.42 26.70
C GLN A 262 12.56 0.80 28.06
N ARG A 263 11.58 0.70 28.96
CA ARG A 263 11.72 0.10 30.27
C ARG A 263 12.12 -1.38 30.18
N LYS A 264 11.51 -2.15 29.29
CA LYS A 264 11.83 -3.58 29.11
C LYS A 264 13.25 -3.80 28.58
N LYS A 265 13.72 -2.95 27.68
CA LYS A 265 15.03 -3.09 27.06
C LYS A 265 16.16 -2.47 27.88
N PHE A 266 15.96 -1.29 28.44
CA PHE A 266 17.00 -0.48 29.08
C PHE A 266 16.76 -0.29 30.59
N GLY A 267 15.65 -0.78 31.12
CA GLY A 267 15.32 -0.64 32.53
C GLY A 267 16.39 -1.27 33.42
N VAL A 268 16.80 -0.56 34.45
CA VAL A 268 17.80 -1.03 35.41
C VAL A 268 17.29 -2.28 36.09
N LYS A 269 17.98 -3.40 35.97
CA LYS A 269 17.77 -4.54 36.84
C LYS A 269 17.93 -4.04 38.26
N LYS A 270 16.84 -4.03 39.09
CA LYS A 270 16.96 -3.75 40.51
C LYS A 270 18.04 -4.67 41.08
N LYS A 271 19.17 -4.12 41.55
CA LYS A 271 20.11 -4.88 42.37
C LYS A 271 19.30 -5.42 43.51
N LYS A 272 19.20 -6.75 43.65
CA LYS A 272 18.81 -7.37 44.90
C LYS A 272 19.87 -6.91 45.91
N PHE A 273 19.50 -6.07 46.83
CA PHE A 273 20.26 -5.86 48.02
C PHE A 273 20.04 -7.12 48.85
N ASP A 274 21.01 -8.04 48.85
CA ASP A 274 21.11 -9.06 49.88
C ASP A 274 21.46 -8.30 51.18
N PHE A 275 20.48 -8.19 52.06
CA PHE A 275 20.70 -7.86 53.45
C PHE A 275 21.09 -9.18 54.12
N ASP A 276 22.38 -9.49 54.18
CA ASP A 276 22.90 -10.46 55.13
C ASP A 276 22.78 -9.82 56.54
N LEU A 277 21.84 -10.38 57.35
CA LEU A 277 21.71 -10.16 58.76
C LEU A 277 22.46 -11.26 59.51
#